data_2b937c3e3b6498761b6705f57b958d2e
#
_entry.id   2b937c3e3b6498761b6705f57b958d2e
#
_cell.length_a   1.000
_cell.length_b   1.000
_cell.length_c   1.000
_cell.angle_alpha   90.00
_cell.angle_beta   90.00
_cell.angle_gamma   90.00
#
_symmetry.space_group_name_H-M   'P 1'
#
loop_
_entity.id
_entity.type
_entity.pdbx_description
1 polymer ?
#
loop_
_entity_poly.entity_id
_entity_poly.type
_entity_poly.pdbx_seq_one_letter_code
_entity_poly.pdbx_strand_id
1 'polypeptide(L)'
;MSEQMCEQRRERLRALMREQGIEALLISHAANRYYLSGFELHDVQLNESAGRLIVMADGKDWILTDSRYLDAARRLWEPERVFIYGADAPEDIAKLLKGLVPGKTIGFEARAVTLEFYEKFAETLAGSGCRLSKADGLVERLRVIKDTEEI
;
A
#
# COMPACT_ATOMS: atom_id res chain seq x y z
N MET A 1 2.62 -1.95 -19.09
CA MET A 1 1.53 -1.33 -18.29
C MET A 1 1.83 0.15 -18.12
N SER A 2 0.89 1.02 -18.47
CA SER A 2 1.10 2.47 -18.40
C SER A 2 0.77 3.02 -17.00
N GLU A 3 1.40 4.14 -16.64
CA GLU A 3 1.06 4.83 -15.38
C GLU A 3 -0.37 5.36 -15.42
N GLN A 4 -0.84 5.81 -16.57
CA GLN A 4 -2.23 6.28 -16.72
C GLN A 4 -3.22 5.17 -16.36
N MET A 5 -2.97 3.95 -16.81
CA MET A 5 -3.82 2.80 -16.50
C MET A 5 -3.79 2.48 -15.00
N CYS A 6 -2.60 2.51 -14.41
CA CYS A 6 -2.45 2.27 -12.97
C CYS A 6 -3.16 3.36 -12.16
N GLU A 7 -3.07 4.62 -12.58
CA GLU A 7 -3.77 5.72 -11.90
C GLU A 7 -5.28 5.52 -11.95
N GLN A 8 -5.82 5.10 -13.09
CA GLN A 8 -7.25 4.82 -13.21
C GLN A 8 -7.68 3.68 -12.27
N ARG A 9 -6.85 2.67 -12.13
CA ARG A 9 -7.12 1.56 -11.20
C ARG A 9 -7.12 2.04 -9.76
N ARG A 10 -6.17 2.87 -9.39
CA ARG A 10 -6.12 3.46 -8.04
C ARG A 10 -7.33 4.35 -7.78
N GLU A 11 -7.78 5.09 -8.79
CA GLU A 11 -8.96 5.95 -8.66
C GLU A 11 -10.22 5.14 -8.40
N ARG A 12 -10.38 4.01 -9.09
CA ARG A 12 -11.49 3.09 -8.82
C ARG A 12 -11.39 2.49 -7.41
N LEU A 13 -10.17 2.19 -6.95
CA LEU A 13 -9.95 1.71 -5.60
C LEU A 13 -10.35 2.76 -4.56
N ARG A 14 -10.01 4.02 -4.80
CA ARG A 14 -10.39 5.11 -3.88
C ARG A 14 -11.89 5.22 -3.70
N ALA A 15 -12.66 4.97 -4.75
CA ALA A 15 -14.13 4.96 -4.64
C ALA A 15 -14.61 3.89 -3.66
N LEU A 16 -14.03 2.68 -3.72
CA LEU A 16 -14.35 1.62 -2.78
C LEU A 16 -13.89 1.96 -1.35
N MET A 17 -12.72 2.59 -1.21
CA MET A 17 -12.22 3.03 0.09
C MET A 17 -13.18 4.03 0.74
N ARG A 18 -13.68 4.98 -0.03
CA ARG A 18 -14.63 5.99 0.48
C ARG A 18 -15.91 5.36 0.98
N GLU A 19 -16.41 4.35 0.29
CA GLU A 19 -17.60 3.61 0.73
C GLU A 19 -17.40 2.98 2.10
N GLN A 20 -16.18 2.62 2.45
CA GLN A 20 -15.87 1.95 3.71
C GLN A 20 -15.24 2.89 4.74
N GLY A 21 -15.09 4.16 4.41
CA GLY A 21 -14.52 5.14 5.33
C GLY A 21 -13.03 4.97 5.57
N ILE A 22 -12.29 4.41 4.61
CA ILE A 22 -10.85 4.18 4.69
C ILE A 22 -10.13 5.37 4.07
N GLU A 23 -9.25 6.02 4.85
CA GLU A 23 -8.48 7.18 4.39
C GLU A 23 -7.15 6.79 3.73
N ALA A 24 -6.54 5.71 4.19
CA ALA A 24 -5.30 5.18 3.62
C ALA A 24 -5.39 3.66 3.59
N LEU A 25 -4.91 3.05 2.51
CA LEU A 25 -4.90 1.60 2.36
C LEU A 25 -3.48 1.12 2.12
N LEU A 26 -2.98 0.29 3.03
CA LEU A 26 -1.67 -0.33 2.91
C LEU A 26 -1.80 -1.60 2.06
N ILE A 27 -1.17 -1.58 0.90
CA ILE A 27 -1.14 -2.71 -0.03
C ILE A 27 0.15 -3.49 0.19
N SER A 28 0.03 -4.74 0.63
CA SER A 28 1.16 -5.63 0.92
C SER A 28 1.24 -6.82 -0.03
N HIS A 29 0.14 -7.17 -0.68
CA HIS A 29 0.09 -8.30 -1.61
C HIS A 29 0.78 -7.93 -2.93
N ALA A 30 1.76 -8.73 -3.35
CA ALA A 30 2.60 -8.42 -4.50
C ALA A 30 1.82 -8.24 -5.80
N ALA A 31 0.83 -9.09 -6.06
CA ALA A 31 0.02 -8.98 -7.28
C ALA A 31 -0.81 -7.70 -7.30
N ASN A 32 -1.33 -7.29 -6.15
CA ASN A 32 -2.09 -6.06 -6.03
C ASN A 32 -1.20 -4.83 -6.17
N ARG A 33 0.00 -4.88 -5.61
CA ARG A 33 0.99 -3.82 -5.78
C ARG A 33 1.31 -3.62 -7.26
N TYR A 34 1.58 -4.70 -7.96
CA TYR A 34 1.87 -4.62 -9.40
C TYR A 34 0.68 -4.09 -10.20
N TYR A 35 -0.51 -4.59 -9.92
CA TYR A 35 -1.73 -4.15 -10.59
C TYR A 35 -1.96 -2.64 -10.46
N LEU A 36 -1.69 -2.10 -9.28
CA LEU A 36 -1.97 -0.69 -8.96
C LEU A 36 -0.85 0.27 -9.33
N SER A 37 0.38 -0.20 -9.53
CA SER A 37 1.53 0.70 -9.70
C SER A 37 2.50 0.30 -10.80
N GLY A 38 2.49 -0.96 -11.22
CA GLY A 38 3.52 -1.49 -12.08
C GLY A 38 4.84 -1.77 -11.37
N PHE A 39 4.90 -1.56 -10.04
CA PHE A 39 6.11 -1.79 -9.27
C PHE A 39 6.27 -3.28 -9.01
N GLU A 40 7.20 -3.90 -9.75
CA GLU A 40 7.46 -5.32 -9.69
C GLU A 40 8.80 -5.57 -9.03
N LEU A 41 8.78 -6.46 -8.03
CA LEU A 41 9.98 -6.93 -7.35
C LEU A 41 9.98 -8.46 -7.42
N HIS A 42 11.16 -9.03 -7.60
CA HIS A 42 11.33 -10.49 -7.61
C HIS A 42 11.59 -10.97 -6.19
N ASP A 43 10.54 -10.91 -5.36
CA ASP A 43 10.61 -11.37 -3.98
C ASP A 43 10.72 -12.89 -3.93
N VAL A 44 11.76 -13.39 -3.31
CA VAL A 44 12.00 -14.83 -3.16
C VAL A 44 11.13 -15.42 -2.05
N GLN A 45 10.78 -14.61 -1.06
CA GLN A 45 10.02 -15.04 0.11
C GLN A 45 8.71 -14.24 0.20
N LEU A 46 7.59 -14.95 0.34
CA LEU A 46 6.27 -14.34 0.37
C LEU A 46 6.03 -13.46 1.59
N ASN A 47 6.70 -13.76 2.70
CA ASN A 47 6.52 -13.03 3.96
C ASN A 47 7.55 -11.90 4.14
N GLU A 48 8.43 -11.70 3.18
CA GLU A 48 9.47 -10.67 3.24
C GLU A 48 9.41 -9.75 2.02
N SER A 49 8.22 -9.35 1.65
CA SER A 49 8.08 -8.43 0.52
C SER A 49 8.79 -7.12 0.80
N ALA A 50 9.65 -6.72 -0.14
CA ALA A 50 10.42 -5.47 -0.04
C ALA A 50 9.66 -4.29 -0.61
N GLY A 51 8.42 -4.44 -1.01
CA GLY A 51 7.64 -3.37 -1.60
C GLY A 51 6.19 -3.37 -1.17
N ARG A 52 5.69 -2.17 -0.87
CA ARG A 52 4.29 -1.94 -0.53
C ARG A 52 3.83 -0.64 -1.14
N LEU A 53 2.54 -0.41 -1.14
CA LEU A 53 1.97 0.88 -1.52
C LEU A 53 1.09 1.40 -0.39
N ILE A 54 0.96 2.72 -0.31
CA ILE A 54 -0.15 3.35 0.39
C ILE A 54 -0.99 4.06 -0.66
N VAL A 55 -2.24 3.64 -0.80
CA VAL A 55 -3.21 4.34 -1.64
C VAL A 55 -4.01 5.26 -0.73
N MET A 56 -4.00 6.55 -1.04
CA MET A 56 -4.61 7.58 -0.22
C MET A 56 -5.93 8.03 -0.79
N ALA A 57 -6.91 8.26 0.07
CA ALA A 57 -8.20 8.80 -0.36
C ALA A 57 -8.05 10.17 -1.05
N ASP A 58 -7.02 10.95 -0.69
CA ASP A 58 -6.76 12.26 -1.29
C ASP A 58 -5.97 12.19 -2.61
N GLY A 59 -5.55 11.01 -3.03
CA GLY A 59 -4.84 10.81 -4.29
C GLY A 59 -3.31 10.87 -4.20
N LYS A 60 -2.74 11.19 -3.06
CA LYS A 60 -1.29 11.28 -2.88
C LYS A 60 -0.72 9.94 -2.44
N ASP A 61 -0.62 9.03 -3.38
CA ASP A 61 -0.20 7.65 -3.12
C ASP A 61 1.32 7.54 -2.94
N TRP A 62 1.75 6.49 -2.26
CA TRP A 62 3.16 6.28 -1.92
C TRP A 62 3.64 4.90 -2.32
N ILE A 63 4.89 4.82 -2.81
CA ILE A 63 5.64 3.56 -2.91
C ILE A 63 6.52 3.46 -1.67
N LEU A 64 6.47 2.30 -1.01
CA LEU A 64 7.26 2.01 0.18
C LEU A 64 8.18 0.85 -0.14
N THR A 65 9.47 1.03 0.07
CA THR A 65 10.45 -0.04 -0.18
C THR A 65 11.70 0.18 0.66
N ASP A 66 12.65 -0.71 0.58
CA ASP A 66 13.94 -0.52 1.23
C ASP A 66 14.97 0.05 0.23
N SER A 67 16.16 0.38 0.73
CA SER A 67 17.18 1.07 -0.06
C SER A 67 17.66 0.28 -1.29
N ARG A 68 17.50 -1.03 -1.30
CA ARG A 68 17.91 -1.87 -2.44
C ARG A 68 17.13 -1.54 -3.70
N TYR A 69 15.89 -1.08 -3.56
CA TYR A 69 14.99 -0.85 -4.69
C TYR A 69 14.65 0.61 -4.90
N LEU A 70 15.46 1.52 -4.33
CA LEU A 70 15.24 2.96 -4.43
C LEU A 70 15.18 3.43 -5.89
N ASP A 71 16.14 2.99 -6.71
CA ASP A 71 16.20 3.41 -8.11
C ASP A 71 14.99 2.91 -8.89
N ALA A 72 14.56 1.68 -8.65
CA ALA A 72 13.39 1.12 -9.31
C ALA A 72 12.12 1.91 -8.95
N ALA A 73 11.96 2.29 -7.68
CA ALA A 73 10.82 3.09 -7.24
C ALA A 73 10.83 4.49 -7.85
N ARG A 74 11.98 5.12 -7.91
CA ARG A 74 12.13 6.48 -8.47
C ARG A 74 11.91 6.55 -9.98
N ARG A 75 12.04 5.42 -10.68
CA ARG A 75 11.71 5.38 -12.10
C ARG A 75 10.20 5.43 -12.34
N LEU A 76 9.40 5.07 -11.34
CA LEU A 76 7.96 5.05 -11.47
C LEU A 76 7.31 6.31 -10.91
N TRP A 77 7.76 6.75 -9.74
CA TRP A 77 7.12 7.88 -9.04
C TRP A 77 8.17 8.88 -8.56
N GLU A 78 7.72 10.12 -8.38
CA GLU A 78 8.55 11.23 -7.90
C GLU A 78 9.13 10.91 -6.52
N PRO A 79 10.35 11.42 -6.20
CA PRO A 79 10.99 11.13 -4.91
C PRO A 79 10.13 11.46 -3.69
N GLU A 80 9.27 12.48 -3.78
CA GLU A 80 8.38 12.90 -2.70
C GLU A 80 7.32 11.86 -2.37
N ARG A 81 7.11 10.89 -3.26
CA ARG A 81 6.11 9.83 -3.09
C ARG A 81 6.75 8.47 -2.91
N VAL A 82 8.05 8.43 -2.66
CA VAL A 82 8.80 7.20 -2.40
C VAL A 82 9.32 7.25 -0.98
N PHE A 83 8.91 6.30 -0.16
CA PHE A 83 9.36 6.20 1.23
C PHE A 83 10.28 4.99 1.39
N ILE A 84 11.48 5.24 1.92
CA ILE A 84 12.46 4.18 2.14
C ILE A 84 12.49 3.87 3.63
N TYR A 85 12.05 2.66 3.99
CA TYR A 85 12.09 2.22 5.38
C TYR A 85 13.42 1.52 5.70
N GLY A 86 13.76 1.52 6.99
CA GLY A 86 14.97 0.88 7.49
C GLY A 86 14.73 -0.57 7.92
N ALA A 87 15.43 -0.99 8.95
CA ALA A 87 15.40 -2.38 9.43
C ALA A 87 14.04 -2.78 10.04
N ASP A 88 13.27 -1.80 10.54
CA ASP A 88 11.97 -2.07 11.17
C ASP A 88 10.85 -1.51 10.30
N ALA A 89 10.53 -2.22 9.24
CA ALA A 89 9.51 -1.79 8.27
C ALA A 89 8.14 -1.51 8.92
N PRO A 90 7.57 -2.39 9.77
CA PRO A 90 6.26 -2.10 10.34
C PRO A 90 6.25 -0.84 11.19
N GLU A 91 7.30 -0.59 11.99
CA GLU A 91 7.39 0.63 12.78
C GLU A 91 7.50 1.87 11.90
N ASP A 92 8.39 1.83 10.91
CA ASP A 92 8.64 2.98 10.02
C ASP A 92 7.39 3.33 9.21
N ILE A 93 6.70 2.32 8.69
CA ILE A 93 5.48 2.51 7.90
C ILE A 93 4.36 3.06 8.79
N ALA A 94 4.23 2.54 10.01
CA ALA A 94 3.21 3.02 10.95
C ALA A 94 3.45 4.49 11.32
N LYS A 95 4.71 4.88 11.53
CA LYS A 95 5.04 6.28 11.81
C LYS A 95 4.70 7.20 10.65
N LEU A 96 4.96 6.76 9.43
CA LEU A 96 4.57 7.51 8.24
C LEU A 96 3.05 7.70 8.19
N LEU A 97 2.30 6.63 8.35
CA LEU A 97 0.83 6.68 8.31
C LEU A 97 0.24 7.55 9.41
N LYS A 98 0.83 7.49 10.60
CA LYS A 98 0.42 8.31 11.73
C LYS A 98 0.50 9.81 11.40
N GLY A 99 1.53 10.19 10.65
CA GLY A 99 1.70 11.57 10.20
C GLY A 99 0.79 11.95 9.03
N LEU A 100 0.49 10.99 8.14
CA LEU A 100 -0.32 11.26 6.96
C LEU A 100 -1.83 11.33 7.26
N VAL A 101 -2.32 10.45 8.12
CA VAL A 101 -3.75 10.31 8.38
C VAL A 101 -4.05 10.25 9.89
N PRO A 102 -3.66 11.28 10.67
CA PRO A 102 -3.85 11.25 12.11
C PRO A 102 -5.32 11.09 12.49
N GLY A 103 -5.60 10.11 13.35
CA GLY A 103 -6.96 9.87 13.85
C GLY A 103 -7.92 9.23 12.84
N LYS A 104 -7.43 8.81 11.68
CA LYS A 104 -8.27 8.26 10.61
C LYS A 104 -8.16 6.74 10.53
N THR A 105 -8.97 6.15 9.64
CA THR A 105 -8.97 4.71 9.43
C THR A 105 -7.96 4.30 8.38
N ILE A 106 -7.11 3.34 8.74
CA ILE A 106 -6.11 2.75 7.87
C ILE A 106 -6.57 1.33 7.53
N GLY A 107 -6.78 1.06 6.24
CA GLY A 107 -7.05 -0.28 5.76
C GLY A 107 -5.75 -1.04 5.51
N PHE A 108 -5.78 -2.34 5.67
CA PHE A 108 -4.64 -3.18 5.35
C PHE A 108 -5.09 -4.56 4.90
N GLU A 109 -4.22 -5.24 4.17
CA GLU A 109 -4.49 -6.57 3.65
C GLU A 109 -4.02 -7.62 4.68
N ALA A 110 -4.94 -8.09 5.50
CA ALA A 110 -4.62 -8.98 6.62
C ALA A 110 -4.00 -10.31 6.17
N ARG A 111 -4.35 -10.78 4.98
CA ARG A 111 -3.81 -12.04 4.44
C ARG A 111 -2.39 -11.91 3.92
N ALA A 112 -1.92 -10.68 3.72
CA ALA A 112 -0.61 -10.43 3.11
C ALA A 112 0.41 -9.88 4.10
N VAL A 113 0.10 -9.88 5.38
CA VAL A 113 1.03 -9.47 6.44
C VAL A 113 1.22 -10.61 7.42
N THR A 114 2.41 -10.71 8.00
CA THR A 114 2.66 -11.68 9.06
C THR A 114 2.06 -11.18 10.38
N LEU A 115 1.86 -12.10 11.32
CA LEU A 115 1.42 -11.71 12.67
C LEU A 115 2.43 -10.76 13.32
N GLU A 116 3.72 -11.04 13.15
CA GLU A 116 4.78 -10.20 13.69
C GLU A 116 4.71 -8.77 13.14
N PHE A 117 4.54 -8.64 11.82
CA PHE A 117 4.36 -7.32 11.19
C PHE A 117 3.16 -6.60 11.79
N TYR A 118 2.03 -7.29 11.85
CA TYR A 118 0.79 -6.68 12.35
C TYR A 118 0.92 -6.22 13.80
N GLU A 119 1.49 -7.05 14.67
CA GLU A 119 1.65 -6.70 16.08
C GLU A 119 2.49 -5.45 16.27
N LYS A 120 3.63 -5.36 15.58
CA LYS A 120 4.52 -4.20 15.64
C LYS A 120 3.85 -2.96 15.06
N PHE A 121 3.16 -3.13 13.95
CA PHE A 121 2.43 -2.07 13.27
C PHE A 121 1.32 -1.50 14.16
N ALA A 122 0.50 -2.37 14.74
CA ALA A 122 -0.58 -1.96 15.63
C ALA A 122 -0.05 -1.32 16.92
N GLU A 123 1.04 -1.86 17.47
CA GLU A 123 1.68 -1.30 18.67
C GLU A 123 2.15 0.14 18.41
N THR A 124 2.79 0.38 17.27
CA THR A 124 3.28 1.71 16.91
C THR A 124 2.13 2.70 16.72
N LEU A 125 0.99 2.24 16.21
CA LEU A 125 -0.19 3.07 16.02
C LEU A 125 -1.03 3.26 17.28
N ALA A 126 -0.76 2.49 18.33
CA ALA A 126 -1.52 2.57 19.58
C ALA A 126 -1.45 3.99 20.15
N GLY A 127 -2.57 4.51 20.61
CA GLY A 127 -2.66 5.86 21.18
C GLY A 127 -2.68 7.00 20.17
N SER A 128 -2.55 6.71 18.88
CA SER A 128 -2.57 7.74 17.83
C SER A 128 -3.99 8.18 17.43
N GLY A 129 -4.99 7.41 17.82
CA GLY A 129 -6.37 7.60 17.35
C GLY A 129 -6.66 6.95 16.01
N CYS A 130 -5.65 6.44 15.30
CA CYS A 130 -5.86 5.73 14.05
C CYS A 130 -6.56 4.38 14.31
N ARG A 131 -7.48 4.03 13.42
CA ARG A 131 -8.20 2.76 13.48
C ARG A 131 -7.70 1.87 12.35
N LEU A 132 -7.48 0.59 12.67
CA LEU A 132 -7.09 -0.41 11.67
C LEU A 132 -8.31 -1.19 11.21
N SER A 133 -8.44 -1.38 9.89
CA SER A 133 -9.54 -2.10 9.29
C SER A 133 -9.01 -3.11 8.29
N LYS A 134 -9.44 -4.36 8.40
CA LYS A 134 -9.11 -5.38 7.40
C LYS A 134 -9.80 -5.02 6.09
N ALA A 135 -9.03 -4.89 5.03
CA ALA A 135 -9.54 -4.46 3.73
C ALA A 135 -9.23 -5.47 2.63
N ASP A 136 -9.14 -6.75 3.01
CA ASP A 136 -8.97 -7.83 2.05
C ASP A 136 -10.13 -7.84 1.07
N GLY A 137 -9.82 -8.10 -0.20
CA GLY A 137 -10.83 -8.21 -1.23
C GLY A 137 -11.14 -6.93 -2.00
N LEU A 138 -10.71 -5.75 -1.53
CA LEU A 138 -11.00 -4.50 -2.25
C LEU A 138 -10.33 -4.47 -3.63
N VAL A 139 -9.03 -4.74 -3.67
CA VAL A 139 -8.29 -4.73 -4.95
C VAL A 139 -8.73 -5.91 -5.80
N GLU A 140 -8.96 -7.06 -5.18
CA GLU A 140 -9.41 -8.25 -5.89
C GLU A 140 -10.75 -8.02 -6.60
N ARG A 141 -11.64 -7.25 -6.01
CA ARG A 141 -12.91 -6.88 -6.66
C ARG A 141 -12.68 -6.11 -7.97
N LEU A 142 -11.67 -5.26 -8.02
CA LEU A 142 -11.32 -4.53 -9.23
C LEU A 142 -10.71 -5.45 -10.28
N ARG A 143 -9.91 -6.42 -9.85
CA ARG A 143 -9.22 -7.35 -10.76
C ARG A 143 -10.15 -8.33 -11.45
N VAL A 144 -11.34 -8.54 -10.91
CA VAL A 144 -12.37 -9.37 -11.54
C VAL A 144 -12.85 -8.73 -12.84
N ILE A 145 -12.88 -7.38 -12.89
CA ILE A 145 -13.28 -6.64 -14.09
C ILE A 145 -12.02 -6.30 -14.88
N LYS A 146 -11.78 -7.03 -15.97
CA LYS A 146 -10.58 -6.84 -16.79
C LYS A 146 -10.63 -5.52 -17.53
N ASP A 147 -9.53 -4.77 -17.51
CA ASP A 147 -9.36 -3.61 -18.37
C ASP A 147 -8.67 -4.04 -19.68
N THR A 148 -8.41 -3.07 -20.57
CA THR A 148 -7.87 -3.37 -21.91
C THR A 148 -6.48 -3.99 -21.88
N GLU A 149 -5.67 -3.73 -20.86
CA GLU A 149 -4.32 -4.29 -20.78
C GLU A 149 -4.29 -5.70 -20.16
N GLU A 150 -5.37 -6.12 -19.52
CA GLU A 150 -5.46 -7.42 -18.88
C GLU A 150 -6.07 -8.50 -19.77
N ILE A 151 -6.68 -8.11 -20.88
CA ILE A 151 -7.35 -9.02 -21.81
C ILE A 151 -6.35 -9.68 -22.79
#